data_1866bce51916cc6674b75d2f3753711c
#
_entry.id   1866bce51916cc6674b75d2f3753711c
#
_cell.length_a   1.000
_cell.length_b   1.000
_cell.length_c   1.000
_cell.angle_alpha   90.00
_cell.angle_beta   90.00
_cell.angle_gamma   90.00
#
_symmetry.space_group_name_H-M   'P 1'
#
loop_
_entity.id
_entity.type
_entity.pdbx_description
1 polymer ?
#
loop_
_entity_poly.entity_id
_entity_poly.type
_entity_poly.pdbx_seq_one_letter_code
_entity_poly.pdbx_strand_id
1 'polypeptide(L)' 'MKLGDKIRLIPKTRHGKNRVREHGDTAVVVHMRTASFCTETPDKDWRWIDNSNDEHFDWEII' A
#
# COMPACT_ATOMS: atom_id res chain seq x y z
N MET A 1 -5.06 4.91 11.24
CA MET A 1 -4.87 5.29 9.81
C MET A 1 -5.95 6.25 9.36
N LYS A 2 -5.61 7.22 8.55
CA LYS A 2 -6.54 8.22 8.03
C LYS A 2 -6.13 8.61 6.61
N LEU A 3 -7.04 9.25 5.89
CA LEU A 3 -6.74 9.79 4.57
C LEU A 3 -5.56 10.74 4.64
N GLY A 4 -4.65 10.64 3.68
CA GLY A 4 -3.45 11.45 3.62
C GLY A 4 -2.25 10.87 4.36
N ASP A 5 -2.43 9.83 5.14
CA ASP A 5 -1.29 9.19 5.82
C ASP A 5 -0.34 8.61 4.78
N LYS A 6 0.95 8.80 5.05
CA LYS A 6 2.00 8.18 4.24
C LYS A 6 2.37 6.84 4.85
N ILE A 7 2.46 5.83 4.02
CA ILE A 7 2.79 4.48 4.47
C ILE A 7 3.97 3.92 3.69
N ARG A 8 4.63 2.95 4.31
CA ARG A 8 5.62 2.11 3.65
C ARG A 8 5.00 0.74 3.41
N LEU A 9 5.14 0.24 2.19
CA LEU A 9 4.69 -1.09 1.79
C LEU A 9 5.84 -2.08 1.96
N ILE A 10 5.56 -3.18 2.68
CA ILE A 10 6.55 -4.22 2.96
C ILE A 10 6.11 -5.47 2.20
N PRO A 11 6.77 -5.80 1.09
CA PRO A 11 6.31 -6.91 0.25
C PRO A 11 6.50 -8.27 0.94
N LYS A 12 5.49 -9.13 0.85
CA LYS A 12 5.51 -10.49 1.40
C LYS A 12 5.68 -11.56 0.35
N THR A 13 5.36 -11.24 -0.91
CA THR A 13 5.37 -12.20 -2.00
C THR A 13 6.24 -11.70 -3.14
N ARG A 14 6.53 -12.59 -4.09
CA ARG A 14 7.25 -12.21 -5.31
C ARG A 14 6.50 -11.12 -6.09
N HIS A 15 5.19 -11.24 -6.16
CA HIS A 15 4.35 -10.24 -6.81
C HIS A 15 4.48 -8.88 -6.13
N GLY A 16 4.42 -8.86 -4.81
CA GLY A 16 4.61 -7.63 -4.03
C GLY A 16 5.99 -7.02 -4.24
N LYS A 17 7.03 -7.85 -4.29
CA LYS A 17 8.40 -7.38 -4.53
C LYS A 17 8.55 -6.76 -5.92
N ASN A 18 7.94 -7.36 -6.93
CA ASN A 18 7.97 -6.81 -8.28
C ASN A 18 7.29 -5.45 -8.35
N ARG A 19 6.16 -5.30 -7.66
CA ARG A 19 5.44 -4.04 -7.62
C ARG A 19 6.25 -2.94 -6.92
N VAL A 20 6.90 -3.25 -5.81
CA VAL A 20 7.76 -2.30 -5.11
C VAL A 20 8.93 -1.88 -5.98
N ARG A 21 9.52 -2.81 -6.72
CA ARG A 21 10.60 -2.50 -7.66
C ARG A 21 10.13 -1.53 -8.74
N GLU A 22 8.88 -1.68 -9.19
CA GLU A 22 8.34 -0.90 -10.30
C GLU A 22 7.84 0.48 -9.87
N HIS A 23 7.20 0.57 -8.70
CA HIS A 23 6.50 1.78 -8.25
C HIS A 23 7.05 2.38 -6.95
N GLY A 24 7.99 1.71 -6.30
CA GLY A 24 8.51 2.13 -5.01
C GLY A 24 7.72 1.55 -3.84
N ASP A 25 8.22 1.79 -2.62
CA ASP A 25 7.66 1.20 -1.41
C ASP A 25 6.85 2.19 -0.57
N THR A 26 6.68 3.42 -1.02
CA THR A 26 5.91 4.42 -0.28
C THR A 26 4.67 4.83 -1.06
N ALA A 27 3.61 5.15 -0.32
CA ALA A 27 2.35 5.56 -0.92
C ALA A 27 1.55 6.40 0.08
N VAL A 28 0.54 7.09 -0.42
CA VAL A 28 -0.36 7.89 0.39
C VAL A 28 -1.75 7.23 0.38
N VAL A 29 -2.41 7.22 1.53
CA VAL A 29 -3.77 6.69 1.63
C VAL A 29 -4.74 7.69 1.01
N VAL A 30 -5.42 7.29 -0.07
CA VAL A 30 -6.33 8.17 -0.83
C VAL A 30 -7.81 7.81 -0.68
N HIS A 31 -8.11 6.57 -0.29
CA HIS A 31 -9.49 6.12 -0.02
C HIS A 31 -9.47 5.12 1.11
N MET A 32 -10.57 5.05 1.86
CA MET A 32 -10.71 4.09 2.96
C MET A 32 -12.08 3.40 2.88
N ARG A 33 -12.07 2.11 3.21
CA ARG A 33 -13.25 1.27 3.40
C ARG A 33 -13.15 0.58 4.75
N THR A 34 -14.18 -0.19 5.11
CA THR A 34 -14.22 -0.89 6.39
C THR A 34 -13.05 -1.88 6.57
N ALA A 35 -12.73 -2.65 5.54
CA ALA A 35 -11.74 -3.71 5.63
C ALA A 35 -10.49 -3.48 4.78
N SER A 36 -10.44 -2.40 4.02
CA SER A 36 -9.33 -2.11 3.11
C SER A 36 -9.13 -0.62 2.91
N PHE A 37 -8.02 -0.25 2.34
CA PHE A 37 -7.72 1.13 1.97
C PHE A 37 -6.98 1.18 0.65
N CYS A 38 -7.16 2.27 -0.09
CA CYS A 38 -6.48 2.48 -1.35
C CYS A 38 -5.28 3.39 -1.17
N THR A 39 -4.18 3.02 -1.80
CA THR A 39 -2.94 3.78 -1.78
C THR A 39 -2.60 4.29 -3.16
N GLU A 40 -1.95 5.45 -3.21
CA GLU A 40 -1.41 6.03 -4.43
C GLU A 40 0.08 6.24 -4.27
N THR A 41 0.87 5.66 -5.16
CA THR A 41 2.32 5.87 -5.20
C THR A 41 2.65 7.21 -5.86
N PRO A 42 3.90 7.71 -5.73
CA PRO A 42 4.29 8.95 -6.41
C PRO A 42 4.08 8.95 -7.92
N ASP A 43 4.17 7.79 -8.56
CA ASP A 43 3.93 7.65 -10.00
C ASP A 43 2.46 7.38 -10.35
N LYS A 44 1.54 7.64 -9.39
CA LYS A 44 0.09 7.56 -9.59
C LYS A 44 -0.45 6.15 -9.80
N ASP A 45 0.24 5.15 -9.28
CA ASP A 45 -0.25 3.78 -9.29
C ASP A 45 -1.13 3.54 -8.06
N TRP A 46 -2.34 3.06 -8.27
CA TRP A 46 -3.31 2.81 -7.20
C TRP A 46 -3.37 1.33 -6.85
N ARG A 47 -3.47 1.05 -5.54
CA ARG A 47 -3.65 -0.31 -5.07
C ARG A 47 -4.50 -0.33 -3.81
N TRP A 48 -5.47 -1.26 -3.78
CA TRP A 48 -6.22 -1.58 -2.57
C TRP A 48 -5.44 -2.59 -1.73
N ILE A 49 -5.38 -2.31 -0.44
CA ILE A 49 -4.65 -3.15 0.53
C ILE A 49 -5.60 -3.47 1.68
N ASP A 50 -5.62 -4.74 2.10
CA ASP A 50 -6.42 -5.16 3.23
C ASP A 50 -5.85 -4.61 4.54
N ASN A 51 -6.73 -4.21 5.46
CA ASN A 51 -6.30 -3.67 6.75
C ASN A 51 -5.51 -4.69 7.56
N SER A 52 -5.80 -5.98 7.40
CA SER A 52 -5.06 -7.04 8.04
C SER A 52 -4.88 -8.21 7.07
N ASN A 53 -3.72 -8.85 7.13
CA ASN A 53 -3.41 -10.02 6.31
C ASN A 53 -3.58 -9.83 4.80
N ASP A 54 -3.14 -8.68 4.28
CA ASP A 54 -3.09 -8.50 2.84
C ASP A 54 -2.21 -9.60 2.23
N GLU A 55 -2.60 -10.12 1.07
CA GLU A 55 -1.91 -11.23 0.42
C GLU A 55 -0.46 -10.91 0.07
N HIS A 56 -0.20 -9.70 -0.39
CA HIS A 56 1.09 -9.32 -0.98
C HIS A 56 1.91 -8.35 -0.14
N PHE A 57 1.29 -7.63 0.80
CA PHE A 57 1.98 -6.59 1.56
C PHE A 57 1.63 -6.59 3.04
N ASP A 58 2.65 -6.35 3.85
CA ASP A 58 2.47 -5.69 5.14
C ASP A 58 2.67 -4.20 4.91
N TRP A 59 2.38 -3.38 5.91
CA TRP A 59 2.52 -1.93 5.78
C TRP A 59 2.72 -1.29 7.14
N GLU A 60 3.31 -0.09 7.14
CA GLU A 60 3.46 0.72 8.34
C GLU A 60 3.25 2.19 8.00
N ILE A 61 2.75 2.95 8.97
CA ILE A 61 2.60 4.40 8.83
C ILE A 61 3.95 5.05 9.11
N ILE A 62 4.37 5.97 8.24
CA ILE A 62 5.66 6.65 8.37
C ILE A 62 5.51 8.15 8.49
#